data_dd1d65b5417652a5e794d7965e7b4476
#
_entry.id   dd1d65b5417652a5e794d7965e7b4476
#
_cell.length_a   1.000
_cell.length_b   1.000
_cell.length_c   1.000
_cell.angle_alpha   90.00
_cell.angle_beta   90.00
_cell.angle_gamma   90.00
#
_symmetry.space_group_name_H-M   'P 1'
#
loop_
_entity.id
_entity.type
_entity.pdbx_description
1 polymer ?
#
loop_
_entity_poly.entity_id
_entity_poly.type
_entity_poly.pdbx_seq_one_letter_code
_entity_poly.pdbx_strand_id
1 'polypeptide(L)'
;LPIMAEEYKDQSENPSIQNMTFEERLEAMVIKEYDSQINRTVKRYIKNANFYDSNANLQNINYKPDREINRGLIEELSTNEYIQQKLSIILIGASGSGKTWISNAFGVNACMERYKVQYIRLPDLFQEIEEAKIQGHYKKYMKKLSKVDLLILDEFLLTTISECERND
;
A
#
# COMPACT_ATOMS: atom_id res chain seq x y z
N LEU A 1 7.18 24.40 4.46
CA LEU A 1 7.77 24.07 3.13
C LEU A 1 9.31 23.96 3.26
N PRO A 2 9.84 22.96 4.00
CA PRO A 2 11.27 22.88 4.29
C PRO A 2 12.10 22.57 3.04
N ILE A 3 11.62 21.72 2.16
CA ILE A 3 12.32 21.31 0.93
C ILE A 3 12.37 22.47 -0.08
N MET A 4 11.29 23.22 -0.18
CA MET A 4 11.27 24.45 -1.01
C MET A 4 12.31 25.49 -0.51
N ALA A 5 12.48 25.61 0.81
CA ALA A 5 13.47 26.51 1.38
C ALA A 5 14.93 26.04 1.16
N GLU A 6 15.15 24.72 1.19
CA GLU A 6 16.43 24.10 0.86
C GLU A 6 16.76 24.31 -0.62
N GLU A 7 15.81 24.03 -1.52
CA GLU A 7 15.96 24.25 -2.95
C GLU A 7 16.25 25.72 -3.28
N TYR A 8 15.61 26.67 -2.59
CA TYR A 8 15.89 28.09 -2.76
C TYR A 8 17.35 28.44 -2.43
N LYS A 9 17.92 27.87 -1.37
CA LYS A 9 19.32 28.04 -1.01
C LYS A 9 20.26 27.44 -2.06
N ASP A 10 19.99 26.20 -2.47
CA ASP A 10 20.77 25.51 -3.51
C ASP A 10 20.76 26.31 -4.81
N GLN A 11 19.62 26.88 -5.18
CA GLN A 11 19.49 27.75 -6.36
C GLN A 11 20.26 29.08 -6.21
N SER A 12 20.38 29.59 -4.99
CA SER A 12 21.09 30.85 -4.75
C SER A 12 22.62 30.67 -4.79
N GLU A 13 23.09 29.47 -4.53
CA GLU A 13 24.52 29.12 -4.48
C GLU A 13 25.03 28.55 -5.83
N ASN A 14 24.14 28.18 -6.75
CA ASN A 14 24.51 27.50 -7.98
C ASN A 14 24.57 28.46 -9.19
N PRO A 15 25.77 28.74 -9.73
CA PRO A 15 25.94 29.66 -10.88
C PRO A 15 25.22 29.21 -12.16
N SER A 16 24.98 27.92 -12.35
CA SER A 16 24.31 27.40 -13.56
C SER A 16 22.84 27.79 -13.66
N ILE A 17 22.24 28.25 -12.57
CA ILE A 17 20.84 28.66 -12.47
C ILE A 17 20.62 30.11 -12.97
N GLN A 18 21.70 30.87 -13.21
CA GLN A 18 21.61 32.25 -13.67
C GLN A 18 20.88 32.40 -15.01
N ASN A 19 20.78 31.35 -15.81
CA ASN A 19 20.08 31.35 -17.09
C ASN A 19 18.61 30.92 -16.99
N MET A 20 18.13 30.52 -15.81
CA MET A 20 16.73 30.14 -15.61
C MET A 20 15.89 31.39 -15.28
N THR A 21 14.69 31.43 -15.84
CA THR A 21 13.71 32.48 -15.49
C THR A 21 13.22 32.31 -14.05
N PHE A 22 12.58 33.32 -13.52
CA PHE A 22 11.98 33.24 -12.19
C PHE A 22 10.90 32.15 -12.12
N GLU A 23 10.08 32.01 -13.18
CA GLU A 23 9.03 31.03 -13.30
C GLU A 23 9.60 29.61 -13.26
N GLU A 24 10.64 29.31 -14.03
CA GLU A 24 11.30 28.00 -14.04
C GLU A 24 11.88 27.63 -12.67
N ARG A 25 12.48 28.59 -11.99
CA ARG A 25 13.04 28.42 -10.63
C ARG A 25 11.95 28.17 -9.60
N LEU A 26 10.85 28.90 -9.67
CA LEU A 26 9.70 28.72 -8.78
C LEU A 26 9.03 27.37 -9.02
N GLU A 27 8.84 26.98 -10.27
CA GLU A 27 8.29 25.69 -10.65
C GLU A 27 9.13 24.54 -10.08
N ALA A 28 10.44 24.59 -10.24
CA ALA A 28 11.36 23.57 -9.67
C ALA A 28 11.23 23.46 -8.15
N MET A 29 11.13 24.57 -7.43
CA MET A 29 10.95 24.59 -5.97
C MET A 29 9.61 23.96 -5.56
N VAL A 30 8.53 24.28 -6.27
CA VAL A 30 7.18 23.77 -6.00
C VAL A 30 7.09 22.27 -6.28
N ILE A 31 7.63 21.81 -7.40
CA ILE A 31 7.65 20.40 -7.78
C ILE A 31 8.42 19.59 -6.72
N LYS A 32 9.61 20.03 -6.34
CA LYS A 32 10.46 19.33 -5.35
C LYS A 32 9.78 19.20 -3.98
N GLU A 33 9.12 20.26 -3.50
CA GLU A 33 8.32 20.20 -2.26
C GLU A 33 7.12 19.23 -2.40
N TYR A 34 6.41 19.29 -3.53
CA TYR A 34 5.26 18.44 -3.80
C TYR A 34 5.66 16.96 -3.84
N ASP A 35 6.71 16.62 -4.57
CA ASP A 35 7.24 15.25 -4.65
C ASP A 35 7.69 14.74 -3.28
N SER A 36 8.33 15.60 -2.48
CA SER A 36 8.72 15.26 -1.12
C SER A 36 7.51 14.97 -0.22
N GLN A 37 6.43 15.73 -0.35
CA GLN A 37 5.19 15.48 0.39
C GLN A 37 4.52 14.18 -0.02
N ILE A 38 4.48 13.89 -1.34
CA ILE A 38 3.99 12.61 -1.85
C ILE A 38 4.81 11.46 -1.29
N ASN A 39 6.13 11.52 -1.42
CA ASN A 39 7.04 10.47 -0.95
C ASN A 39 6.90 10.22 0.56
N ARG A 40 6.75 11.26 1.36
CA ARG A 40 6.47 11.13 2.80
C ARG A 40 5.14 10.45 3.09
N THR A 41 4.12 10.77 2.29
CA THR A 41 2.79 10.15 2.42
C THR A 41 2.82 8.68 2.06
N VAL A 42 3.44 8.33 0.94
CA VAL A 42 3.63 6.94 0.49
C VAL A 42 4.39 6.12 1.53
N LYS A 43 5.54 6.62 2.01
CA LYS A 43 6.32 5.95 3.07
C LYS A 43 5.50 5.71 4.34
N ARG A 44 4.67 6.68 4.73
CA ARG A 44 3.77 6.55 5.89
C ARG A 44 2.70 5.49 5.65
N TYR A 45 2.12 5.42 4.45
CA TYR A 45 1.09 4.42 4.11
C TYR A 45 1.68 3.02 4.10
N ILE A 46 2.83 2.82 3.46
CA ILE A 46 3.55 1.53 3.47
C ILE A 46 3.87 1.10 4.91
N LYS A 47 4.38 2.01 5.74
CA LYS A 47 4.68 1.71 7.16
C LYS A 47 3.43 1.32 7.95
N ASN A 48 2.31 2.00 7.72
CA ASN A 48 1.07 1.78 8.47
C ASN A 48 0.28 0.57 7.97
N ALA A 49 0.56 0.07 6.77
CA ALA A 49 -0.12 -1.09 6.20
C ALA A 49 0.25 -2.41 6.88
N ASN A 50 1.35 -2.46 7.63
CA ASN A 50 1.85 -3.65 8.33
C ASN A 50 2.13 -4.84 7.40
N PHE A 51 2.66 -4.58 6.20
CA PHE A 51 3.02 -5.66 5.26
C PHE A 51 3.99 -6.67 5.88
N TYR A 52 3.84 -7.95 5.51
CA TYR A 52 4.83 -8.98 5.80
C TYR A 52 6.16 -8.67 5.10
N ASP A 53 6.09 -8.21 3.84
CA ASP A 53 7.23 -7.72 3.06
C ASP A 53 6.89 -6.37 2.41
N SER A 54 7.38 -5.29 3.00
CA SER A 54 7.19 -3.93 2.49
C SER A 54 8.05 -3.59 1.27
N ASN A 55 8.98 -4.46 0.87
CA ASN A 55 9.82 -4.30 -0.32
C ASN A 55 9.28 -5.08 -1.52
N ALA A 56 8.17 -5.81 -1.36
CA ALA A 56 7.54 -6.51 -2.45
C ALA A 56 7.16 -5.53 -3.58
N ASN A 57 7.48 -5.88 -4.82
CA ASN A 57 7.25 -5.02 -5.98
C ASN A 57 6.75 -5.85 -7.16
N LEU A 58 5.66 -5.42 -7.81
CA LEU A 58 5.08 -6.09 -8.96
C LEU A 58 6.06 -6.28 -10.12
N GLN A 59 7.04 -5.38 -10.27
CA GLN A 59 8.08 -5.49 -11.30
C GLN A 59 9.02 -6.68 -11.07
N ASN A 60 9.12 -7.19 -9.83
CA ASN A 60 9.98 -8.29 -9.46
C ASN A 60 9.27 -9.66 -9.50
N ILE A 61 8.05 -9.73 -10.01
CA ILE A 61 7.31 -10.99 -10.17
C ILE A 61 8.06 -11.89 -11.15
N ASN A 62 8.32 -13.11 -10.70
CA ASN A 62 8.95 -14.12 -11.54
C ASN A 62 7.88 -14.86 -12.35
N TYR A 63 7.86 -14.65 -13.67
CA TYR A 63 6.91 -15.22 -14.61
C TYR A 63 7.40 -16.53 -15.26
N LYS A 64 8.15 -17.37 -14.54
CA LYS A 64 8.55 -18.68 -15.07
C LYS A 64 7.32 -19.52 -15.44
N PRO A 65 7.39 -20.33 -16.51
CA PRO A 65 6.24 -21.10 -17.01
C PRO A 65 5.61 -22.03 -15.97
N ASP A 66 6.41 -22.59 -15.07
CA ASP A 66 6.00 -23.47 -13.99
C ASP A 66 5.11 -22.80 -12.92
N ARG A 67 5.04 -21.48 -12.93
CA ARG A 67 4.24 -20.71 -11.96
C ARG A 67 2.83 -20.35 -12.45
N GLU A 68 2.55 -20.53 -13.74
CA GLU A 68 1.23 -20.26 -14.36
C GLU A 68 0.65 -18.87 -14.03
N ILE A 69 1.51 -17.88 -13.78
CA ILE A 69 1.06 -16.51 -13.45
C ILE A 69 0.70 -15.79 -14.76
N ASN A 70 -0.53 -15.36 -14.89
CA ASN A 70 -1.00 -14.57 -16.04
C ASN A 70 -0.46 -13.13 -15.93
N ARG A 71 0.54 -12.81 -16.75
CA ARG A 71 1.17 -11.49 -16.78
C ARG A 71 0.20 -10.38 -17.16
N GLY A 72 -0.65 -10.58 -18.16
CA GLY A 72 -1.63 -9.58 -18.58
C GLY A 72 -2.60 -9.21 -17.46
N LEU A 73 -3.05 -10.21 -16.69
CA LEU A 73 -3.90 -9.97 -15.53
C LEU A 73 -3.17 -9.18 -14.42
N ILE A 74 -1.89 -9.49 -14.16
CA ILE A 74 -1.10 -8.73 -13.19
C ILE A 74 -0.94 -7.27 -13.66
N GLU A 75 -0.67 -7.03 -14.93
CA GLU A 75 -0.54 -5.69 -15.51
C GLU A 75 -1.88 -4.92 -15.43
N GLU A 76 -3.01 -5.55 -15.73
CA GLU A 76 -4.34 -4.98 -15.56
C GLU A 76 -4.61 -4.59 -14.09
N LEU A 77 -4.40 -5.52 -13.16
CA LEU A 77 -4.61 -5.27 -11.74
C LEU A 77 -3.64 -4.22 -11.16
N SER A 78 -2.47 -4.02 -11.78
CA SER A 78 -1.49 -3.01 -11.34
C SER A 78 -1.97 -1.57 -11.50
N THR A 79 -3.01 -1.34 -12.30
CA THR A 79 -3.67 -0.02 -12.45
C THR A 79 -4.46 0.40 -11.21
N ASN A 80 -4.70 -0.51 -10.27
CA ASN A 80 -5.53 -0.31 -9.07
C ASN A 80 -7.00 0.04 -9.35
N GLU A 81 -7.50 -0.12 -10.58
CA GLU A 81 -8.91 0.15 -10.91
C GLU A 81 -9.88 -0.73 -10.13
N TYR A 82 -9.48 -1.96 -9.78
CA TYR A 82 -10.28 -2.85 -8.93
C TYR A 82 -10.65 -2.23 -7.57
N ILE A 83 -9.79 -1.37 -7.01
CA ILE A 83 -10.08 -0.66 -5.75
C ILE A 83 -11.21 0.34 -5.96
N GLN A 84 -11.16 1.12 -7.06
CA GLN A 84 -12.19 2.11 -7.40
C GLN A 84 -13.53 1.43 -7.71
N GLN A 85 -13.49 0.30 -8.42
CA GLN A 85 -14.64 -0.51 -8.77
C GLN A 85 -15.16 -1.36 -7.60
N LYS A 86 -14.48 -1.37 -6.45
CA LYS A 86 -14.80 -2.18 -5.26
C LYS A 86 -14.86 -3.68 -5.55
N LEU A 87 -13.98 -4.14 -6.41
CA LEU A 87 -13.84 -5.55 -6.74
C LEU A 87 -12.87 -6.23 -5.76
N SER A 88 -13.15 -7.49 -5.45
CA SER A 88 -12.28 -8.33 -4.62
C SER A 88 -11.40 -9.21 -5.48
N ILE A 89 -10.14 -9.38 -5.08
CA ILE A 89 -9.17 -10.29 -5.70
C ILE A 89 -8.97 -11.49 -4.77
N ILE A 90 -9.03 -12.70 -5.31
CA ILE A 90 -8.72 -13.92 -4.57
C ILE A 90 -7.50 -14.58 -5.20
N LEU A 91 -6.42 -14.73 -4.40
CA LEU A 91 -5.19 -15.42 -4.80
C LEU A 91 -5.24 -16.87 -4.33
N ILE A 92 -5.32 -17.80 -5.27
CA ILE A 92 -5.39 -19.24 -5.01
C ILE A 92 -4.09 -19.91 -5.48
N GLY A 93 -3.60 -20.88 -4.74
CA GLY A 93 -2.41 -21.65 -5.10
C GLY A 93 -1.85 -22.45 -3.93
N ALA A 94 -0.88 -23.32 -4.20
CA ALA A 94 -0.21 -24.14 -3.20
C ALA A 94 0.51 -23.32 -2.12
N SER A 95 0.77 -23.93 -0.97
CA SER A 95 1.62 -23.31 0.05
C SER A 95 3.00 -23.01 -0.52
N GLY A 96 3.61 -21.88 -0.16
CA GLY A 96 4.91 -21.48 -0.67
C GLY A 96 4.94 -20.95 -2.12
N SER A 97 3.79 -20.89 -2.84
CA SER A 97 3.73 -20.38 -4.22
C SER A 97 3.96 -18.87 -4.37
N GLY A 98 4.08 -18.13 -3.26
CA GLY A 98 4.33 -16.70 -3.25
C GLY A 98 3.08 -15.81 -3.21
N LYS A 99 1.91 -16.35 -2.83
CA LYS A 99 0.66 -15.59 -2.70
C LYS A 99 0.79 -14.38 -1.78
N THR A 100 1.33 -14.59 -0.58
CA THR A 100 1.62 -13.53 0.40
C THR A 100 2.49 -12.44 -0.20
N TRP A 101 3.55 -12.81 -0.91
CA TRP A 101 4.44 -11.85 -1.54
C TRP A 101 3.74 -11.04 -2.64
N ILE A 102 2.95 -11.70 -3.50
CA ILE A 102 2.17 -11.04 -4.56
C ILE A 102 1.12 -10.11 -3.96
N SER A 103 0.40 -10.53 -2.92
CA SER A 103 -0.58 -9.67 -2.25
C SER A 103 0.07 -8.43 -1.62
N ASN A 104 1.25 -8.59 -1.02
CA ASN A 104 2.02 -7.45 -0.49
C ASN A 104 2.48 -6.54 -1.63
N ALA A 105 2.92 -7.07 -2.78
CA ALA A 105 3.32 -6.28 -3.94
C ALA A 105 2.15 -5.44 -4.50
N PHE A 106 0.93 -5.98 -4.57
CA PHE A 106 -0.26 -5.20 -4.90
C PHE A 106 -0.55 -4.12 -3.84
N GLY A 107 -0.42 -4.46 -2.55
CA GLY A 107 -0.60 -3.50 -1.47
C GLY A 107 0.40 -2.34 -1.52
N VAL A 108 1.68 -2.63 -1.78
CA VAL A 108 2.72 -1.59 -1.94
C VAL A 108 2.41 -0.72 -3.16
N ASN A 109 2.03 -1.34 -4.30
CA ASN A 109 1.62 -0.61 -5.49
C ASN A 109 0.43 0.32 -5.22
N ALA A 110 -0.59 -0.13 -4.50
CA ALA A 110 -1.72 0.70 -4.09
C ALA A 110 -1.28 1.86 -3.17
N CYS A 111 -0.33 1.63 -2.25
CA CYS A 111 0.23 2.70 -1.42
C CYS A 111 0.97 3.76 -2.25
N MET A 112 1.66 3.38 -3.33
CA MET A 112 2.31 4.32 -4.25
C MET A 112 1.31 5.26 -4.90
N GLU A 113 0.10 4.78 -5.22
CA GLU A 113 -1.03 5.56 -5.71
C GLU A 113 -1.84 6.23 -4.58
N ARG A 114 -1.29 6.24 -3.37
CA ARG A 114 -1.84 6.90 -2.16
C ARG A 114 -3.13 6.28 -1.63
N TYR A 115 -3.43 5.02 -1.94
CA TYR A 115 -4.48 4.27 -1.26
C TYR A 115 -4.00 3.86 0.15
N LYS A 116 -4.91 3.88 1.10
CA LYS A 116 -4.68 3.38 2.46
C LYS A 116 -4.89 1.88 2.46
N VAL A 117 -3.83 1.14 2.72
CA VAL A 117 -3.85 -0.32 2.75
C VAL A 117 -3.67 -0.81 4.18
N GLN A 118 -4.34 -1.91 4.51
CA GLN A 118 -4.09 -2.69 5.72
C GLN A 118 -3.87 -4.14 5.32
N TYR A 119 -2.73 -4.69 5.68
CA TYR A 119 -2.46 -6.13 5.61
C TYR A 119 -2.66 -6.71 7.00
N ILE A 120 -3.36 -7.85 7.09
CA ILE A 120 -3.56 -8.59 8.32
C ILE A 120 -3.77 -10.07 8.00
N ARG A 121 -3.25 -10.97 8.81
CA ARG A 121 -3.59 -12.39 8.73
C ARG A 121 -4.97 -12.61 9.35
N LEU A 122 -5.78 -13.45 8.75
CA LEU A 122 -7.14 -13.66 9.22
C LEU A 122 -7.23 -14.10 10.69
N PRO A 123 -6.36 -15.00 11.21
CA PRO A 123 -6.36 -15.33 12.64
C PRO A 123 -6.09 -14.11 13.55
N ASP A 124 -5.15 -13.24 13.13
CA ASP A 124 -4.83 -12.03 13.91
C ASP A 124 -5.99 -11.04 13.90
N LEU A 125 -6.72 -10.93 12.76
CA LEU A 125 -7.92 -10.11 12.67
C LEU A 125 -9.00 -10.55 13.67
N PHE A 126 -9.27 -11.85 13.76
CA PHE A 126 -10.24 -12.37 14.72
C PHE A 126 -9.82 -12.10 16.16
N GLN A 127 -8.55 -12.31 16.47
CA GLN A 127 -8.02 -11.99 17.81
C GLN A 127 -8.20 -10.49 18.13
N GLU A 128 -7.84 -9.59 17.23
CA GLU A 128 -8.01 -8.14 17.42
C GLU A 128 -9.49 -7.74 17.60
N ILE A 129 -10.39 -8.41 16.87
CA ILE A 129 -11.85 -8.20 17.01
C ILE A 129 -12.33 -8.65 18.40
N GLU A 130 -11.92 -9.83 18.86
CA GLU A 130 -12.30 -10.33 20.21
C GLU A 130 -11.76 -9.43 21.32
N GLU A 131 -10.49 -9.03 21.24
CA GLU A 131 -9.90 -8.09 22.18
C GLU A 131 -10.67 -6.76 22.20
N ALA A 132 -11.03 -6.22 21.02
CA ALA A 132 -11.80 -5.00 20.90
C ALA A 132 -13.22 -5.14 21.51
N LYS A 133 -13.86 -6.32 21.41
CA LYS A 133 -15.14 -6.63 22.04
C LYS A 133 -15.00 -6.64 23.57
N ILE A 134 -14.02 -7.35 24.10
CA ILE A 134 -13.76 -7.44 25.56
C ILE A 134 -13.48 -6.06 26.14
N GLN A 135 -12.70 -5.22 25.45
CA GLN A 135 -12.34 -3.88 25.88
C GLN A 135 -13.44 -2.82 25.61
N GLY A 136 -14.57 -3.21 24.99
CA GLY A 136 -15.64 -2.27 24.64
C GLY A 136 -15.30 -1.30 23.49
N HIS A 137 -14.28 -1.58 22.71
CA HIS A 137 -13.77 -0.72 21.62
C HIS A 137 -14.12 -1.22 20.21
N TYR A 138 -14.95 -2.25 20.10
CA TYR A 138 -15.32 -2.90 18.83
C TYR A 138 -15.75 -1.90 17.73
N LYS A 139 -16.69 -0.99 18.06
CA LYS A 139 -17.17 0.02 17.09
C LYS A 139 -16.05 0.93 16.59
N LYS A 140 -15.10 1.27 17.47
CA LYS A 140 -13.95 2.12 17.12
C LYS A 140 -12.97 1.36 16.21
N TYR A 141 -12.75 0.09 16.50
CA TYR A 141 -11.90 -0.79 15.70
C TYR A 141 -12.47 -0.96 14.29
N MET A 142 -13.75 -1.36 14.18
CA MET A 142 -14.42 -1.52 12.88
C MET A 142 -14.44 -0.20 12.08
N LYS A 143 -14.66 0.94 12.74
CA LYS A 143 -14.56 2.25 12.09
C LYS A 143 -13.14 2.59 11.61
N LYS A 144 -12.09 2.08 12.27
CA LYS A 144 -10.70 2.21 11.79
C LYS A 144 -10.51 1.36 10.54
N LEU A 145 -10.96 0.11 10.58
CA LEU A 145 -10.84 -0.84 9.47
C LEU A 145 -11.62 -0.37 8.24
N SER A 146 -12.83 0.18 8.41
CA SER A 146 -13.65 0.71 7.30
C SER A 146 -13.08 1.96 6.60
N LYS A 147 -11.99 2.54 7.11
CA LYS A 147 -11.32 3.70 6.50
C LYS A 147 -10.18 3.34 5.56
N VAL A 148 -9.86 2.07 5.44
CA VAL A 148 -8.87 1.62 4.47
C VAL A 148 -9.52 1.46 3.10
N ASP A 149 -8.74 1.74 2.05
CA ASP A 149 -9.19 1.61 0.68
C ASP A 149 -9.01 0.17 0.17
N LEU A 150 -7.99 -0.54 0.70
CA LEU A 150 -7.68 -1.93 0.39
C LEU A 150 -7.35 -2.69 1.67
N LEU A 151 -8.11 -3.74 1.96
CA LEU A 151 -7.83 -4.70 3.02
C LEU A 151 -7.27 -5.99 2.39
N ILE A 152 -6.08 -6.40 2.82
CA ILE A 152 -5.45 -7.66 2.42
C ILE A 152 -5.56 -8.64 3.57
N LEU A 153 -6.31 -9.72 3.34
CA LEU A 153 -6.46 -10.82 4.28
C LEU A 153 -5.59 -11.98 3.82
N ASP A 154 -4.58 -12.32 4.60
CA ASP A 154 -3.72 -13.48 4.35
C ASP A 154 -4.11 -14.65 5.26
N GLU A 155 -3.61 -15.85 4.94
CA GLU A 155 -3.92 -17.09 5.65
C GLU A 155 -5.44 -17.38 5.71
N PHE A 156 -6.17 -16.95 4.66
CA PHE A 156 -7.61 -17.13 4.59
C PHE A 156 -7.96 -18.62 4.56
N LEU A 157 -8.79 -19.05 5.52
CA LEU A 157 -9.28 -20.44 5.66
C LEU A 157 -8.18 -21.51 5.93
N LEU A 158 -7.01 -21.15 6.42
CA LEU A 158 -6.01 -22.14 6.85
C LEU A 158 -6.34 -22.77 8.21
N THR A 159 -7.20 -22.13 9.00
CA THR A 159 -7.72 -22.63 10.28
C THR A 159 -9.23 -22.81 10.19
N THR A 160 -9.78 -23.75 10.99
CA THR A 160 -11.24 -23.89 11.12
C THR A 160 -11.80 -22.64 11.80
N ILE A 161 -12.68 -21.94 11.08
CA ILE A 161 -13.39 -20.79 11.61
C ILE A 161 -14.48 -21.28 12.56
N SER A 162 -14.49 -20.80 13.80
CA SER A 162 -15.55 -21.09 14.79
C SER A 162 -16.89 -20.45 14.37
N GLU A 163 -18.00 -20.90 14.95
CA GLU A 163 -19.32 -20.32 14.64
C GLU A 163 -19.42 -18.85 15.02
N CYS A 164 -18.71 -18.42 16.05
CA CYS A 164 -18.63 -17.00 16.48
C CYS A 164 -17.90 -16.15 15.45
N GLU A 165 -16.78 -16.63 14.90
CA GLU A 165 -15.95 -15.94 13.91
C GLU A 165 -16.61 -15.84 12.52
N ARG A 166 -17.62 -16.68 12.25
CA ARG A 166 -18.42 -16.61 10.99
C ARG A 166 -19.37 -15.43 10.94
N ASN A 167 -19.74 -14.88 12.08
CA ASN A 167 -20.73 -13.81 12.21
C ASN A 167 -20.07 -12.41 12.35
N ASP A 168 -18.75 -12.36 12.40
CA ASP A 168 -17.94 -11.15 12.44
C ASP A 168 -17.43 -10.76 11.05
#